data_48f2d1d9d96291d22772791c75e3c99a
#
_entry.id   48f2d1d9d96291d22772791c75e3c99a
#
_cell.length_a   1.000
_cell.length_b   1.000
_cell.length_c   1.000
_cell.angle_alpha   90.00
_cell.angle_beta   90.00
_cell.angle_gamma   90.00
#
_symmetry.space_group_name_H-M   'P 1'
#
loop_
_entity.id
_entity.type
_entity.pdbx_description
1 polymer ?
#
loop_
_entity_poly.entity_id
_entity_poly.type
_entity_poly.pdbx_seq_one_letter_code
_entity_poly.pdbx_strand_id
1 'polypeptide(L)'
;MSWSSAAEDEILIGYGSQLVKIYNLNTGSFTFAEERKIGEGCIVGIAKSKGLLMTGVESGVVKCWEDEGRESAGGGMVIDTGGPLERMRYSSQHDVLATGGKENDLKLWDVATGKQTFTAKNVRHDSLELRVPIWVTDITFLQGSKKVAVTTKYGHVRLYDPSTCTRRPVVSVQIPEQALTCISCSSKDHHVIVGSGTGQMNLVDLRSKGLVMNKYKGFVGGIKAIGCSADEPYIASVSLDRHFRIHHLFTKELLFKVISTLKFITLKLLLLSFTAVKHRHCVCSCNR
;
A
#
# COMPACT_ATOMS: atom_id res chain seq x y z
N MET A 1 -1.84 -6.07 -6.00
CA MET A 1 -3.20 -6.52 -5.66
C MET A 1 -3.94 -5.38 -5.01
N SER A 2 -5.20 -5.20 -5.34
CA SER A 2 -6.10 -4.16 -4.83
C SER A 2 -7.55 -4.65 -4.92
N TRP A 3 -8.47 -4.01 -4.23
CA TRP A 3 -9.91 -4.21 -4.44
C TRP A 3 -10.35 -3.63 -5.78
N SER A 4 -11.28 -4.31 -6.44
CA SER A 4 -11.89 -3.85 -7.71
C SER A 4 -13.05 -2.89 -7.45
N SER A 5 -13.80 -3.12 -6.39
CA SER A 5 -15.00 -2.37 -6.05
C SER A 5 -15.03 -1.98 -4.57
N ALA A 6 -15.89 -1.03 -4.22
CA ALA A 6 -16.16 -0.67 -2.83
C ALA A 6 -16.93 -1.78 -2.07
N ALA A 7 -17.55 -2.71 -2.79
CA ALA A 7 -18.23 -3.87 -2.19
C ALA A 7 -17.26 -4.95 -1.69
N GLU A 8 -15.96 -4.83 -2.05
CA GLU A 8 -14.90 -5.74 -1.61
C GLU A 8 -15.17 -7.22 -1.94
N ASP A 9 -15.86 -7.46 -3.05
CA ASP A 9 -16.21 -8.79 -3.57
C ASP A 9 -15.25 -9.29 -4.67
N GLU A 10 -14.49 -8.37 -5.28
CA GLU A 10 -13.56 -8.67 -6.36
C GLU A 10 -12.15 -8.15 -6.05
N ILE A 11 -11.16 -8.98 -6.34
CA ILE A 11 -9.74 -8.67 -6.13
C ILE A 11 -9.01 -8.57 -7.46
N LEU A 12 -8.36 -7.46 -7.69
CA LEU A 12 -7.45 -7.22 -8.81
C LEU A 12 -6.07 -7.80 -8.52
N ILE A 13 -5.56 -8.60 -9.45
CA ILE A 13 -4.25 -9.24 -9.35
C ILE A 13 -3.43 -8.88 -10.60
N GLY A 14 -2.34 -8.15 -10.39
CA GLY A 14 -1.34 -7.88 -11.44
C GLY A 14 -0.18 -8.86 -11.33
N TYR A 15 0.22 -9.43 -12.45
CA TYR A 15 1.35 -10.35 -12.58
C TYR A 15 2.57 -9.67 -13.19
N GLY A 16 3.73 -10.30 -13.04
CA GLY A 16 4.99 -9.81 -13.61
C GLY A 16 4.99 -9.78 -15.15
N SER A 17 4.21 -10.65 -15.78
CA SER A 17 3.99 -10.66 -17.25
C SER A 17 3.07 -9.55 -17.76
N GLN A 18 2.71 -8.58 -16.91
CA GLN A 18 1.70 -7.55 -17.18
C GLN A 18 0.30 -8.09 -17.48
N LEU A 19 0.02 -9.33 -17.05
CA LEU A 19 -1.31 -9.92 -17.05
C LEU A 19 -2.09 -9.40 -15.84
N VAL A 20 -3.29 -8.93 -16.06
CA VAL A 20 -4.25 -8.53 -15.03
C VAL A 20 -5.34 -9.60 -14.93
N LYS A 21 -5.66 -10.02 -13.72
CA LYS A 21 -6.77 -10.93 -13.44
C LYS A 21 -7.67 -10.33 -12.36
N ILE A 22 -8.97 -10.58 -12.49
CA ILE A 22 -9.96 -10.28 -11.47
C ILE A 22 -10.43 -11.60 -10.86
N TYR A 23 -10.33 -11.71 -9.56
CA TYR A 23 -10.82 -12.86 -8.80
C TYR A 23 -12.05 -12.46 -8.01
N ASN A 24 -13.17 -13.14 -8.24
CA ASN A 24 -14.41 -12.92 -7.51
C ASN A 24 -14.48 -13.87 -6.31
N LEU A 25 -14.63 -13.30 -5.12
CA LEU A 25 -14.68 -14.05 -3.86
C LEU A 25 -15.97 -14.88 -3.70
N ASN A 26 -17.08 -14.40 -4.25
CA ASN A 26 -18.37 -15.08 -4.12
C ASN A 26 -18.45 -16.36 -4.98
N THR A 27 -17.93 -16.28 -6.20
CA THR A 27 -17.91 -17.42 -7.14
C THR A 27 -16.67 -18.30 -6.99
N GLY A 28 -15.63 -17.82 -6.30
CA GLY A 28 -14.36 -18.53 -6.16
C GLY A 28 -13.59 -18.70 -7.48
N SER A 29 -13.90 -17.90 -8.50
CA SER A 29 -13.35 -18.04 -9.85
C SER A 29 -12.76 -16.72 -10.38
N PHE A 30 -11.93 -16.84 -11.41
CA PHE A 30 -11.45 -15.68 -12.15
C PHE A 30 -12.50 -15.26 -13.18
N THR A 31 -12.97 -14.02 -13.10
CA THR A 31 -13.97 -13.44 -14.01
C THR A 31 -13.35 -12.73 -15.20
N PHE A 32 -12.08 -12.31 -15.07
CA PHE A 32 -11.37 -11.55 -16.10
C PHE A 32 -9.89 -11.95 -16.12
N ALA A 33 -9.31 -12.01 -17.31
CA ALA A 33 -7.88 -12.22 -17.49
C ALA A 33 -7.43 -11.58 -18.81
N GLU A 34 -6.65 -10.51 -18.76
CA GLU A 34 -6.19 -9.78 -19.92
C GLU A 34 -4.77 -9.25 -19.75
N GLU A 35 -3.99 -9.31 -20.84
CA GLU A 35 -2.68 -8.66 -20.87
C GLU A 35 -2.83 -7.16 -21.15
N ARG A 36 -2.35 -6.37 -20.21
CA ARG A 36 -2.34 -4.90 -20.29
C ARG A 36 -0.91 -4.39 -20.37
N LYS A 37 -0.30 -4.59 -21.55
CA LYS A 37 1.11 -4.21 -21.78
C LYS A 37 1.30 -2.70 -21.86
N ILE A 38 2.24 -2.21 -21.02
CA ILE A 38 2.66 -0.83 -20.99
C ILE A 38 4.09 -0.77 -20.44
N GLY A 39 4.98 -0.01 -21.08
CA GLY A 39 6.34 0.17 -20.59
C GLY A 39 7.09 -1.15 -20.34
N GLU A 40 8.14 -1.07 -19.56
CA GLU A 40 8.98 -2.21 -19.20
C GLU A 40 8.85 -2.58 -17.72
N GLY A 41 9.04 -3.86 -17.42
CA GLY A 41 9.03 -4.40 -16.05
C GLY A 41 7.69 -4.94 -15.58
N CYS A 42 7.64 -5.29 -14.30
CA CYS A 42 6.47 -5.90 -13.68
C CYS A 42 5.41 -4.86 -13.29
N ILE A 43 4.15 -5.29 -13.16
CA ILE A 43 3.12 -4.46 -12.54
C ILE A 43 3.42 -4.32 -11.05
N VAL A 44 3.72 -3.11 -10.61
CA VAL A 44 3.95 -2.74 -9.20
C VAL A 44 2.72 -2.19 -8.52
N GLY A 45 1.84 -1.56 -9.29
CA GLY A 45 0.61 -0.99 -8.79
C GLY A 45 -0.58 -1.30 -9.66
N ILE A 46 -1.72 -1.56 -9.04
CA ILE A 46 -3.00 -1.77 -9.72
C ILE A 46 -4.11 -1.19 -8.87
N ALA A 47 -5.05 -0.51 -9.51
CA ALA A 47 -6.25 0.02 -8.87
C ALA A 47 -7.39 0.11 -9.88
N LYS A 48 -8.63 0.13 -9.41
CA LYS A 48 -9.83 0.38 -10.24
C LYS A 48 -10.65 1.49 -9.61
N SER A 49 -11.14 2.40 -10.40
CA SER A 49 -12.03 3.49 -9.99
C SER A 49 -12.97 3.87 -11.11
N LYS A 50 -14.27 3.96 -10.80
CA LYS A 50 -15.31 4.48 -11.71
C LYS A 50 -15.24 3.90 -13.14
N GLY A 51 -14.93 2.61 -13.28
CA GLY A 51 -14.77 1.98 -14.58
C GLY A 51 -13.40 2.19 -15.25
N LEU A 52 -12.46 2.86 -14.59
CA LEU A 52 -11.08 2.99 -15.04
C LEU A 52 -10.19 1.98 -14.31
N LEU A 53 -9.49 1.13 -15.05
CA LEU A 53 -8.44 0.28 -14.53
C LEU A 53 -7.10 1.02 -14.65
N MET A 54 -6.38 1.15 -13.56
CA MET A 54 -5.07 1.78 -13.52
C MET A 54 -3.99 0.75 -13.29
N THR A 55 -2.97 0.71 -14.15
CA THR A 55 -1.81 -0.16 -13.99
C THR A 55 -0.53 0.66 -14.02
N GLY A 56 0.37 0.43 -13.08
CA GLY A 56 1.68 1.05 -13.02
C GLY A 56 2.78 0.00 -13.07
N VAL A 57 3.81 0.24 -13.88
CA VAL A 57 4.94 -0.67 -14.11
C VAL A 57 6.24 -0.10 -13.54
N GLU A 58 7.23 -0.95 -13.34
CA GLU A 58 8.54 -0.60 -12.75
C GLU A 58 9.26 0.51 -13.50
N SER A 59 9.09 0.61 -14.82
CA SER A 59 9.70 1.70 -15.61
C SER A 59 9.17 3.10 -15.28
N GLY A 60 8.12 3.22 -14.46
CA GLY A 60 7.56 4.50 -14.04
C GLY A 60 6.37 4.97 -14.87
N VAL A 61 5.87 4.15 -15.77
CA VAL A 61 4.71 4.49 -16.59
C VAL A 61 3.44 3.95 -15.92
N VAL A 62 2.43 4.81 -15.79
CA VAL A 62 1.10 4.44 -15.32
C VAL A 62 0.09 4.70 -16.44
N LYS A 63 -0.78 3.74 -16.72
CA LYS A 63 -1.85 3.89 -17.71
C LYS A 63 -3.20 3.63 -17.08
N CYS A 64 -4.15 4.47 -17.43
CA CYS A 64 -5.55 4.31 -17.12
C CYS A 64 -6.24 3.69 -18.34
N TRP A 65 -6.87 2.55 -18.15
CA TRP A 65 -7.59 1.79 -19.14
C TRP A 65 -9.09 1.97 -18.88
N GLU A 66 -9.85 2.26 -19.92
CA GLU A 66 -11.31 2.28 -19.84
C GLU A 66 -11.85 0.84 -19.85
N ASP A 67 -12.89 0.55 -19.07
CA ASP A 67 -13.58 -0.74 -19.10
C ASP A 67 -14.33 -0.88 -20.45
N GLU A 68 -14.41 -2.10 -20.97
CA GLU A 68 -15.05 -2.41 -22.25
C GLU A 68 -16.50 -1.92 -22.29
N GLY A 69 -16.81 -1.10 -23.29
CA GLY A 69 -18.16 -0.55 -23.54
C GLY A 69 -18.20 0.90 -24.01
N ARG A 70 -17.11 1.64 -23.88
CA ARG A 70 -16.91 2.93 -24.55
C ARG A 70 -15.85 2.78 -25.62
N GLU A 71 -16.27 2.68 -26.85
CA GLU A 71 -15.41 2.82 -28.03
C GLU A 71 -14.80 4.23 -28.05
N SER A 72 -13.78 4.45 -27.25
CA SER A 72 -12.86 5.57 -27.44
C SER A 72 -11.62 5.01 -28.10
N ALA A 73 -11.49 5.29 -29.38
CA ALA A 73 -10.35 4.88 -30.18
C ALA A 73 -9.02 5.19 -29.47
N GLY A 74 -8.39 4.18 -28.88
CA GLY A 74 -6.95 4.13 -28.67
C GLY A 74 -6.28 4.97 -27.58
N GLY A 75 -6.98 5.65 -26.67
CA GLY A 75 -6.35 6.68 -25.86
C GLY A 75 -6.59 6.65 -24.36
N GLY A 76 -6.31 5.56 -23.66
CA GLY A 76 -6.24 5.64 -22.21
C GLY A 76 -5.15 6.63 -21.76
N MET A 77 -5.44 7.42 -20.70
CA MET A 77 -4.51 8.41 -20.17
C MET A 77 -3.23 7.73 -19.69
N VAL A 78 -2.09 8.24 -20.12
CA VAL A 78 -0.76 7.78 -19.72
C VAL A 78 -0.09 8.83 -18.85
N ILE A 79 0.42 8.41 -17.71
CA ILE A 79 1.16 9.24 -16.75
C ILE A 79 2.59 8.73 -16.68
N ASP A 80 3.55 9.58 -16.96
CA ASP A 80 4.96 9.32 -16.70
C ASP A 80 5.34 9.87 -15.34
N THR A 81 5.78 8.99 -14.43
CA THR A 81 6.18 9.38 -13.07
C THR A 81 7.60 9.97 -13.02
N GLY A 82 8.33 9.97 -14.13
CA GLY A 82 9.67 10.56 -14.25
C GLY A 82 10.77 9.80 -13.50
N GLY A 83 10.58 8.50 -13.27
CA GLY A 83 11.57 7.62 -12.63
C GLY A 83 11.00 6.27 -12.23
N PRO A 84 11.83 5.34 -11.78
CA PRO A 84 11.40 4.00 -11.42
C PRO A 84 10.26 4.00 -10.39
N LEU A 85 9.26 3.19 -10.61
CA LEU A 85 8.10 3.04 -9.74
C LEU A 85 8.24 1.76 -8.90
N GLU A 86 8.20 1.88 -7.58
CA GLU A 86 8.14 0.71 -6.69
C GLU A 86 6.78 0.56 -6.01
N ARG A 87 6.05 1.67 -5.89
CA ARG A 87 4.75 1.64 -5.26
C ARG A 87 3.78 2.63 -5.88
N MET A 88 2.57 2.17 -6.06
CA MET A 88 1.41 2.95 -6.48
C MET A 88 0.25 2.66 -5.53
N ARG A 89 -0.44 3.69 -5.07
CA ARG A 89 -1.63 3.60 -4.23
C ARG A 89 -2.69 4.57 -4.72
N TYR A 90 -3.91 4.14 -4.74
CA TYR A 90 -5.06 4.96 -5.11
C TYR A 90 -5.92 5.22 -3.88
N SER A 91 -6.40 6.45 -3.75
CA SER A 91 -7.37 6.85 -2.74
C SER A 91 -8.72 7.11 -3.39
N SER A 92 -9.70 6.25 -3.09
CA SER A 92 -11.08 6.42 -3.58
C SER A 92 -11.79 7.63 -2.96
N GLN A 93 -11.37 8.06 -1.76
CA GLN A 93 -11.97 9.22 -1.07
C GLN A 93 -11.64 10.54 -1.76
N HIS A 94 -10.45 10.66 -2.34
CA HIS A 94 -9.97 11.91 -2.92
C HIS A 94 -9.75 11.84 -4.43
N ASP A 95 -9.96 10.67 -5.03
CA ASP A 95 -9.71 10.39 -6.45
C ASP A 95 -8.27 10.73 -6.88
N VAL A 96 -7.31 10.43 -5.98
CA VAL A 96 -5.89 10.74 -6.13
C VAL A 96 -5.07 9.48 -6.19
N LEU A 97 -4.13 9.45 -7.12
CA LEU A 97 -3.12 8.41 -7.26
C LEU A 97 -1.81 8.89 -6.65
N ALA A 98 -1.22 8.08 -5.79
CA ALA A 98 0.09 8.31 -5.20
C ALA A 98 1.12 7.36 -5.82
N THR A 99 2.28 7.88 -6.19
CA THR A 99 3.39 7.13 -6.79
C THR A 99 4.71 7.43 -6.10
N GLY A 100 5.60 6.46 -6.06
CA GLY A 100 6.93 6.64 -5.50
C GLY A 100 7.84 5.43 -5.77
N GLY A 101 9.15 5.63 -5.67
CA GLY A 101 10.14 4.59 -5.95
C GLY A 101 11.56 4.98 -5.55
N LYS A 102 12.52 4.31 -6.17
CA LYS A 102 13.93 4.59 -5.96
C LYS A 102 14.31 5.87 -6.73
N GLU A 103 14.94 6.83 -6.03
CA GLU A 103 15.23 8.17 -6.55
C GLU A 103 14.00 8.90 -7.18
N ASN A 104 12.81 8.40 -6.86
CA ASN A 104 11.53 8.94 -7.30
C ASN A 104 10.67 9.21 -6.05
N ASP A 105 10.63 10.48 -5.63
CA ASP A 105 9.93 10.89 -4.41
C ASP A 105 8.42 10.81 -4.60
N LEU A 106 7.66 10.95 -3.51
CA LEU A 106 6.20 10.93 -3.54
C LEU A 106 5.65 11.97 -4.52
N LYS A 107 4.82 11.52 -5.44
CA LYS A 107 4.03 12.36 -6.34
C LYS A 107 2.55 11.98 -6.25
N LEU A 108 1.70 12.99 -6.29
CA LEU A 108 0.25 12.79 -6.32
C LEU A 108 -0.29 13.30 -7.65
N TRP A 109 -1.22 12.50 -8.21
CA TRP A 109 -1.82 12.71 -9.50
C TRP A 109 -3.34 12.72 -9.35
N ASP A 110 -3.98 13.67 -9.96
CA ASP A 110 -5.42 13.67 -10.12
C ASP A 110 -5.81 12.67 -11.22
N VAL A 111 -6.62 11.69 -10.88
CA VAL A 111 -6.99 10.61 -11.81
C VAL A 111 -7.89 11.11 -12.93
N ALA A 112 -8.69 12.16 -12.69
CA ALA A 112 -9.60 12.69 -13.71
C ALA A 112 -8.85 13.44 -14.81
N THR A 113 -7.81 14.19 -14.46
CA THR A 113 -7.09 15.07 -15.39
C THR A 113 -5.71 14.54 -15.80
N GLY A 114 -5.19 13.53 -15.09
CA GLY A 114 -3.81 13.05 -15.26
C GLY A 114 -2.73 14.03 -14.83
N LYS A 115 -3.13 15.15 -14.26
CA LYS A 115 -2.17 16.19 -13.87
C LYS A 115 -1.57 15.90 -12.51
N GLN A 116 -0.29 16.22 -12.38
CA GLN A 116 0.41 16.16 -11.11
C GLN A 116 -0.06 17.30 -10.21
N THR A 117 -0.64 16.96 -9.07
CA THR A 117 -1.15 17.91 -8.07
C THR A 117 -0.14 18.22 -6.99
N PHE A 118 0.75 17.28 -6.67
CA PHE A 118 1.75 17.44 -5.63
C PHE A 118 3.03 16.70 -5.99
N THR A 119 4.18 17.30 -5.67
CA THR A 119 5.49 16.63 -5.71
C THR A 119 6.19 16.89 -4.39
N ALA A 120 6.53 15.84 -3.69
CA ALA A 120 7.33 15.95 -2.49
C ALA A 120 8.71 16.56 -2.81
N LYS A 121 9.27 17.27 -1.82
CA LYS A 121 10.65 17.74 -1.84
C LYS A 121 11.41 16.99 -0.76
N ASN A 122 12.59 16.49 -1.09
CA ASN A 122 13.41 15.77 -0.13
C ASN A 122 13.68 16.61 1.14
N VAL A 123 13.99 15.94 2.22
CA VAL A 123 14.44 16.58 3.46
C VAL A 123 15.72 17.40 3.21
N ARG A 124 16.06 18.23 4.17
CA ARG A 124 17.36 18.97 4.12
C ARG A 124 18.51 17.96 4.19
N HIS A 125 19.68 18.38 3.74
CA HIS A 125 20.91 17.62 3.92
C HIS A 125 21.10 17.26 5.39
N ASP A 126 21.84 16.20 5.64
CA ASP A 126 22.18 15.78 6.99
C ASP A 126 23.21 16.73 7.65
N SER A 127 23.70 16.37 8.83
CA SER A 127 24.71 17.14 9.57
C SER A 127 26.06 17.25 8.85
N LEU A 128 26.31 16.41 7.86
CA LEU A 128 27.49 16.40 7.01
C LEU A 128 27.26 17.05 5.65
N GLU A 129 26.14 17.76 5.49
CA GLU A 129 25.68 18.36 4.23
C GLU A 129 25.46 17.36 3.08
N LEU A 130 25.35 16.06 3.38
CA LEU A 130 25.10 15.05 2.39
C LEU A 130 23.61 14.96 2.06
N ARG A 131 23.31 14.71 0.79
CA ARG A 131 21.94 14.48 0.33
C ARG A 131 21.41 13.18 0.92
N VAL A 132 20.27 13.26 1.61
CA VAL A 132 19.56 12.05 2.09
C VAL A 132 18.99 11.31 0.88
N PRO A 133 19.33 10.02 0.68
CA PRO A 133 18.85 9.27 -0.47
C PRO A 133 17.33 9.02 -0.38
N ILE A 134 16.70 8.93 -1.55
CA ILE A 134 15.26 8.71 -1.69
C ILE A 134 15.03 7.27 -2.13
N TRP A 135 14.25 6.54 -1.36
CA TRP A 135 13.76 5.22 -1.75
C TRP A 135 12.44 4.91 -1.06
N VAL A 136 11.35 5.25 -1.73
CA VAL A 136 9.99 5.01 -1.26
C VAL A 136 9.67 3.52 -1.41
N THR A 137 9.32 2.86 -0.32
CA THR A 137 9.00 1.42 -0.31
C THR A 137 7.50 1.14 -0.24
N ASP A 138 6.74 1.94 0.48
CA ASP A 138 5.28 1.86 0.50
C ASP A 138 4.65 3.21 0.85
N ILE A 139 3.37 3.36 0.51
CA ILE A 139 2.60 4.60 0.64
C ILE A 139 1.24 4.26 1.24
N THR A 140 0.73 5.08 2.12
CA THR A 140 -0.64 4.99 2.63
C THR A 140 -1.27 6.37 2.82
N PHE A 141 -2.55 6.48 2.51
CA PHE A 141 -3.35 7.66 2.83
C PHE A 141 -3.87 7.56 4.24
N LEU A 142 -3.87 8.65 5.00
CA LEU A 142 -4.48 8.68 6.33
C LEU A 142 -5.99 8.84 6.18
N GLN A 143 -6.73 8.15 7.04
CA GLN A 143 -8.19 8.22 7.04
C GLN A 143 -8.68 9.64 7.34
N GLY A 144 -9.74 10.05 6.65
CA GLY A 144 -10.38 11.35 6.86
C GLY A 144 -9.54 12.59 6.51
N SER A 145 -8.36 12.42 5.89
CA SER A 145 -7.48 13.54 5.54
C SER A 145 -6.77 13.31 4.21
N LYS A 146 -6.34 14.41 3.57
CA LYS A 146 -5.51 14.35 2.35
C LYS A 146 -4.05 14.00 2.64
N LYS A 147 -3.69 13.78 3.91
CA LYS A 147 -2.31 13.50 4.30
C LYS A 147 -1.87 12.12 3.83
N VAL A 148 -0.61 12.02 3.43
CA VAL A 148 -0.01 10.79 2.91
C VAL A 148 1.21 10.44 3.74
N ALA A 149 1.24 9.23 4.25
CA ALA A 149 2.40 8.68 4.94
C ALA A 149 3.18 7.75 4.02
N VAL A 150 4.50 7.86 4.08
CA VAL A 150 5.43 7.13 3.21
C VAL A 150 6.51 6.47 4.06
N THR A 151 6.85 5.24 3.73
CA THR A 151 8.03 4.55 4.28
C THR A 151 9.18 4.55 3.29
N THR A 152 10.39 4.57 3.82
CA THR A 152 11.61 4.50 3.01
C THR A 152 12.45 3.29 3.37
N LYS A 153 13.27 2.84 2.43
CA LYS A 153 14.24 1.76 2.62
C LYS A 153 15.27 2.09 3.72
N TYR A 154 15.46 3.38 4.01
CA TYR A 154 16.43 3.88 4.98
C TYR A 154 15.84 4.09 6.39
N GLY A 155 14.67 3.48 6.67
CA GLY A 155 14.08 3.50 8.00
C GLY A 155 13.29 4.75 8.34
N HIS A 156 12.99 5.62 7.39
CA HIS A 156 12.18 6.81 7.65
C HIS A 156 10.71 6.56 7.39
N VAL A 157 9.88 7.06 8.29
CA VAL A 157 8.43 7.23 8.10
C VAL A 157 8.18 8.73 7.97
N ARG A 158 7.68 9.17 6.81
CA ARG A 158 7.48 10.58 6.50
C ARG A 158 6.01 10.86 6.25
N LEU A 159 5.50 11.93 6.85
CA LEU A 159 4.13 12.42 6.63
C LEU A 159 4.17 13.67 5.77
N TYR A 160 3.42 13.66 4.69
CA TYR A 160 3.22 14.80 3.81
C TYR A 160 1.79 15.30 3.91
N ASP A 161 1.63 16.61 3.83
CA ASP A 161 0.31 17.27 3.80
C ASP A 161 0.19 18.10 2.53
N PRO A 162 -0.51 17.59 1.49
CA PRO A 162 -0.68 18.30 0.24
C PRO A 162 -1.53 19.58 0.35
N SER A 163 -2.25 19.75 1.45
CA SER A 163 -3.09 20.95 1.68
C SER A 163 -2.26 22.16 2.10
N THR A 164 -1.01 21.93 2.51
CA THR A 164 -0.08 22.99 2.91
C THR A 164 0.80 23.41 1.73
N CYS A 165 1.32 24.64 1.77
CA CYS A 165 2.28 25.11 0.78
C CYS A 165 3.65 24.42 0.88
N THR A 166 3.87 23.61 1.93
CA THR A 166 5.13 22.93 2.16
C THR A 166 5.19 21.59 1.42
N ARG A 167 6.18 21.45 0.56
CA ARG A 167 6.42 20.19 -0.16
C ARG A 167 7.33 19.22 0.61
N ARG A 168 7.92 19.65 1.72
CA ARG A 168 8.73 18.81 2.61
C ARG A 168 7.84 18.06 3.60
N PRO A 169 8.31 16.92 4.16
CA PRO A 169 7.53 16.20 5.15
C PRO A 169 7.26 17.06 6.38
N VAL A 170 6.01 17.03 6.85
CA VAL A 170 5.57 17.71 8.08
C VAL A 170 6.11 16.98 9.31
N VAL A 171 6.15 15.65 9.24
CA VAL A 171 6.71 14.77 10.28
C VAL A 171 7.68 13.80 9.61
N SER A 172 8.83 13.57 10.23
CA SER A 172 9.79 12.56 9.81
C SER A 172 10.30 11.80 11.04
N VAL A 173 9.96 10.52 11.10
CA VAL A 173 10.38 9.61 12.17
C VAL A 173 11.41 8.67 11.59
N GLN A 174 12.53 8.51 12.25
CA GLN A 174 13.55 7.54 11.88
C GLN A 174 13.49 6.34 12.83
N ILE A 175 13.45 5.15 12.26
CA ILE A 175 13.61 3.88 12.95
C ILE A 175 15.01 3.38 12.57
N PRO A 176 15.99 3.48 13.47
CA PRO A 176 17.39 3.21 13.13
C PRO A 176 17.58 1.74 12.73
N GLU A 177 18.53 1.50 11.84
CA GLU A 177 18.98 0.17 11.39
C GLU A 177 17.90 -0.72 10.77
N GLN A 178 16.78 -0.12 10.29
CA GLN A 178 15.67 -0.88 9.72
C GLN A 178 15.31 -0.41 8.32
N ALA A 179 15.35 -1.34 7.37
CA ALA A 179 14.76 -1.13 6.05
C ALA A 179 13.26 -1.36 6.14
N LEU A 180 12.43 -0.31 6.03
CA LEU A 180 10.98 -0.45 6.04
C LEU A 180 10.50 -1.01 4.70
N THR A 181 9.50 -1.88 4.74
CA THR A 181 9.00 -2.60 3.57
C THR A 181 7.53 -2.36 3.27
N CYS A 182 6.75 -2.06 4.30
CA CYS A 182 5.31 -1.85 4.16
C CYS A 182 4.78 -0.92 5.25
N ILE A 183 3.66 -0.28 4.94
CA ILE A 183 2.93 0.62 5.84
C ILE A 183 1.42 0.39 5.69
N SER A 184 0.69 0.50 6.78
CA SER A 184 -0.77 0.52 6.79
C SER A 184 -1.28 1.57 7.77
N CYS A 185 -2.37 2.24 7.40
CA CYS A 185 -3.06 3.12 8.33
C CYS A 185 -3.75 2.29 9.41
N SER A 186 -3.70 2.75 10.65
CA SER A 186 -4.42 2.15 11.77
C SER A 186 -5.85 2.67 11.81
N SER A 187 -6.75 1.95 12.50
CA SER A 187 -8.09 2.44 12.85
C SER A 187 -8.07 3.66 13.78
N LYS A 188 -6.94 3.91 14.44
CA LYS A 188 -6.73 5.08 15.29
C LYS A 188 -6.11 6.21 14.48
N ASP A 189 -6.70 7.40 14.58
CA ASP A 189 -6.25 8.59 13.87
C ASP A 189 -4.77 8.90 14.07
N HIS A 190 -4.12 9.31 13.00
CA HIS A 190 -2.69 9.65 12.97
C HIS A 190 -1.72 8.54 13.35
N HIS A 191 -2.18 7.29 13.48
CA HIS A 191 -1.32 6.15 13.76
C HIS A 191 -1.14 5.30 12.50
N VAL A 192 0.09 4.88 12.28
CA VAL A 192 0.43 3.95 11.19
C VAL A 192 1.22 2.77 11.73
N ILE A 193 1.05 1.63 11.09
CA ILE A 193 1.81 0.43 11.39
C ILE A 193 2.80 0.21 10.28
N VAL A 194 4.05 0.00 10.64
CA VAL A 194 5.14 -0.18 9.70
C VAL A 194 5.83 -1.53 9.93
N GLY A 195 6.17 -2.19 8.85
CA GLY A 195 6.92 -3.44 8.85
C GLY A 195 8.31 -3.28 8.25
N SER A 196 9.28 -4.02 8.78
CA SER A 196 10.65 -4.00 8.31
C SER A 196 11.06 -5.30 7.63
N GLY A 197 12.13 -5.23 6.84
CA GLY A 197 12.78 -6.38 6.23
C GLY A 197 13.43 -7.35 7.23
N THR A 198 13.68 -6.89 8.46
CA THR A 198 14.24 -7.71 9.55
C THR A 198 13.16 -8.41 10.39
N GLY A 199 11.86 -8.21 10.09
CA GLY A 199 10.77 -8.83 10.84
C GLY A 199 10.33 -8.03 12.07
N GLN A 200 10.59 -6.75 12.11
CA GLN A 200 10.05 -5.89 13.16
C GLN A 200 8.81 -5.17 12.65
N MET A 201 7.75 -5.17 13.45
CA MET A 201 6.52 -4.43 13.22
C MET A 201 6.32 -3.42 14.33
N ASN A 202 6.13 -2.16 13.96
CA ASN A 202 6.05 -1.06 14.90
C ASN A 202 4.78 -0.24 14.65
N LEU A 203 4.14 0.21 15.73
CA LEU A 203 3.12 1.25 15.70
C LEU A 203 3.79 2.62 15.85
N VAL A 204 3.53 3.53 14.95
CA VAL A 204 4.09 4.88 14.93
C VAL A 204 2.96 5.90 15.02
N ASP A 205 3.06 6.82 15.97
CA ASP A 205 2.20 7.99 16.08
C ASP A 205 2.80 9.13 15.27
N LEU A 206 2.06 9.65 14.31
CA LEU A 206 2.48 10.73 13.42
C LEU A 206 2.06 12.13 13.91
N ARG A 207 1.58 12.27 15.14
CA ARG A 207 1.29 13.56 15.75
C ARG A 207 2.59 14.22 16.22
N SER A 208 2.59 15.55 16.23
CA SER A 208 3.73 16.36 16.69
C SER A 208 5.06 15.98 16.00
N LYS A 209 6.02 15.47 16.73
CA LYS A 209 7.33 15.05 16.20
C LYS A 209 7.38 13.61 15.72
N GLY A 210 6.29 12.86 15.92
CA GLY A 210 6.23 11.43 15.65
C GLY A 210 6.94 10.59 16.72
N LEU A 211 6.33 9.47 17.10
CA LEU A 211 6.84 8.59 18.13
C LEU A 211 6.61 7.12 17.76
N VAL A 212 7.63 6.29 17.91
CA VAL A 212 7.50 4.84 17.83
C VAL A 212 6.96 4.33 19.17
N MET A 213 5.70 3.91 19.18
CA MET A 213 4.98 3.56 20.41
C MET A 213 5.16 2.11 20.81
N ASN A 214 4.89 1.20 19.88
CA ASN A 214 4.76 -0.22 20.17
C ASN A 214 5.55 -1.07 19.19
N LYS A 215 6.08 -2.19 19.70
CA LYS A 215 6.70 -3.25 18.90
C LYS A 215 5.88 -4.53 19.03
N TYR A 216 5.52 -5.13 17.90
CA TYR A 216 4.86 -6.43 17.85
C TYR A 216 5.91 -7.51 17.61
N LYS A 217 5.81 -8.60 18.35
CA LYS A 217 6.79 -9.70 18.33
C LYS A 217 6.26 -10.90 17.55
N GLY A 218 7.13 -11.88 17.34
CA GLY A 218 6.78 -13.20 16.78
C GLY A 218 7.12 -13.38 15.30
N PHE A 219 7.84 -12.45 14.68
CA PHE A 219 8.31 -12.57 13.31
C PHE A 219 9.75 -13.09 13.27
N VAL A 220 10.00 -14.02 12.34
CA VAL A 220 11.35 -14.55 12.08
C VAL A 220 11.90 -14.02 10.75
N GLY A 221 11.02 -13.66 9.82
CA GLY A 221 11.38 -13.13 8.51
C GLY A 221 10.80 -11.76 8.23
N GLY A 222 11.33 -11.08 7.23
CA GLY A 222 10.89 -9.74 6.81
C GLY A 222 9.40 -9.68 6.51
N ILE A 223 8.76 -8.60 6.94
CA ILE A 223 7.33 -8.36 6.76
C ILE A 223 7.11 -7.83 5.34
N LYS A 224 6.20 -8.42 4.60
CA LYS A 224 5.91 -8.08 3.19
C LYS A 224 4.63 -7.29 3.00
N ALA A 225 3.65 -7.50 3.85
CA ALA A 225 2.40 -6.77 3.80
C ALA A 225 1.75 -6.70 5.18
N ILE A 226 1.08 -5.59 5.43
CA ILE A 226 0.28 -5.33 6.63
C ILE A 226 -1.07 -4.79 6.18
N GLY A 227 -2.13 -5.22 6.85
CA GLY A 227 -3.47 -4.67 6.71
C GLY A 227 -4.07 -4.46 8.09
N CYS A 228 -4.66 -3.30 8.29
CA CYS A 228 -5.41 -3.01 9.50
C CYS A 228 -6.90 -3.07 9.18
N SER A 229 -7.69 -3.61 10.08
CA SER A 229 -9.14 -3.46 10.01
C SER A 229 -9.51 -1.99 10.21
N ALA A 230 -10.55 -1.53 9.52
CA ALA A 230 -11.05 -0.17 9.68
C ALA A 230 -11.83 0.00 10.98
N ASP A 231 -12.62 -1.00 11.35
CA ASP A 231 -13.58 -0.93 12.45
C ASP A 231 -13.07 -1.62 13.73
N GLU A 232 -12.27 -2.67 13.57
CA GLU A 232 -11.82 -3.51 14.67
C GLU A 232 -10.32 -3.29 14.98
N PRO A 233 -9.89 -3.45 16.24
CA PRO A 233 -8.51 -3.23 16.63
C PRO A 233 -7.57 -4.38 16.26
N TYR A 234 -7.67 -4.90 15.04
CA TYR A 234 -6.87 -6.01 14.56
C TYR A 234 -5.92 -5.63 13.45
N ILE A 235 -4.74 -6.24 13.47
CA ILE A 235 -3.70 -6.09 12.48
C ILE A 235 -3.40 -7.46 11.89
N ALA A 236 -3.58 -7.59 10.60
CA ALA A 236 -3.15 -8.76 9.86
C ALA A 236 -1.80 -8.49 9.21
N SER A 237 -0.90 -9.45 9.23
CA SER A 237 0.44 -9.32 8.69
C SER A 237 0.93 -10.59 8.02
N VAL A 238 1.74 -10.41 6.98
CA VAL A 238 2.34 -11.48 6.20
C VAL A 238 3.85 -11.27 6.17
N SER A 239 4.61 -12.32 6.48
CA SER A 239 6.08 -12.28 6.49
C SER A 239 6.71 -13.37 5.63
N LEU A 240 8.02 -13.25 5.39
CA LEU A 240 8.79 -14.20 4.61
C LEU A 240 8.92 -15.58 5.26
N ASP A 241 8.62 -15.69 6.54
CA ASP A 241 8.58 -16.96 7.27
C ASP A 241 7.33 -17.81 6.95
N ARG A 242 6.57 -17.44 5.93
CA ARG A 242 5.35 -18.11 5.44
C ARG A 242 4.20 -18.16 6.45
N HIS A 243 4.21 -17.28 7.45
CA HIS A 243 3.11 -17.18 8.39
C HIS A 243 2.22 -15.97 8.10
N PHE A 244 0.92 -16.21 8.17
CA PHE A 244 -0.10 -15.18 8.34
C PHE A 244 -0.36 -15.01 9.84
N ARG A 245 -0.37 -13.78 10.32
CA ARG A 245 -0.57 -13.46 11.74
C ARG A 245 -1.61 -12.38 11.93
N ILE A 246 -2.39 -12.53 12.98
CA ILE A 246 -3.31 -11.48 13.45
C ILE A 246 -2.88 -11.09 14.86
N HIS A 247 -2.66 -9.80 15.04
CA HIS A 247 -2.35 -9.20 16.34
C HIS A 247 -3.46 -8.24 16.75
N HIS A 248 -3.65 -8.11 18.05
CA HIS A 248 -4.49 -7.05 18.59
C HIS A 248 -3.71 -5.73 18.64
N LEU A 249 -4.33 -4.63 18.18
CA LEU A 249 -3.69 -3.33 18.02
C LEU A 249 -3.15 -2.75 19.34
N PHE A 250 -3.92 -2.86 20.42
CA PHE A 250 -3.61 -2.23 21.71
C PHE A 250 -2.84 -3.18 22.65
N THR A 251 -3.30 -4.41 22.81
CA THR A 251 -2.67 -5.39 23.71
C THR A 251 -1.39 -5.98 23.14
N LYS A 252 -1.17 -5.89 21.82
CA LYS A 252 -0.03 -6.46 21.07
C LYS A 252 0.03 -7.98 21.09
N GLU A 253 -1.01 -8.61 21.60
CA GLU A 253 -1.10 -10.07 21.66
C GLU A 253 -1.24 -10.66 20.27
N LEU A 254 -0.57 -11.77 20.06
CA LEU A 254 -0.72 -12.60 18.87
C LEU A 254 -1.98 -13.46 19.05
N LEU A 255 -3.06 -13.10 18.35
CA LEU A 255 -4.33 -13.80 18.45
C LEU A 255 -4.37 -15.04 17.56
N PHE A 256 -3.75 -14.97 16.40
CA PHE A 256 -3.85 -16.04 15.41
C PHE A 256 -2.54 -16.14 14.61
N LYS A 257 -2.12 -17.38 14.34
CA LYS A 257 -0.94 -17.68 13.53
C LYS A 257 -1.19 -18.93 12.70
N VAL A 258 -1.10 -18.81 11.38
CA VAL A 258 -1.24 -19.92 10.45
C VAL A 258 -0.04 -20.00 9.53
N ILE A 259 0.44 -21.22 9.31
CA ILE A 259 1.45 -21.51 8.31
C ILE A 259 0.75 -21.62 6.96
N SER A 260 1.15 -20.82 6.00
CA SER A 260 0.69 -20.97 4.63
C SER A 260 1.67 -21.84 3.84
N THR A 261 1.22 -22.98 3.41
CA THR A 261 1.92 -23.79 2.41
C THR A 261 1.80 -23.21 1.01
N LEU A 262 0.93 -22.22 0.86
CA LEU A 262 0.59 -21.57 -0.40
C LEU A 262 1.56 -20.43 -0.75
N LYS A 263 1.68 -20.13 -2.04
CA LYS A 263 2.52 -19.04 -2.55
C LYS A 263 2.09 -17.68 -1.97
N PHE A 264 2.99 -16.71 -1.91
CA PHE A 264 2.79 -15.34 -1.39
C PHE A 264 1.52 -14.63 -1.87
N ILE A 265 1.02 -15.01 -3.04
CA ILE A 265 -0.19 -14.47 -3.66
C ILE A 265 -1.41 -14.74 -2.78
N THR A 266 -1.55 -15.96 -2.29
CA THR A 266 -2.68 -16.40 -1.45
C THR A 266 -2.66 -15.75 -0.06
N LEU A 267 -1.46 -15.51 0.49
CA LEU A 267 -1.31 -14.79 1.75
C LEU A 267 -1.73 -13.32 1.63
N LYS A 268 -1.45 -12.67 0.49
CA LYS A 268 -1.96 -11.32 0.21
C LYS A 268 -3.48 -11.30 0.00
N LEU A 269 -4.05 -12.36 -0.59
CA LEU A 269 -5.50 -12.51 -0.70
C LEU A 269 -6.18 -12.61 0.68
N LEU A 270 -5.62 -13.43 1.58
CA LEU A 270 -6.07 -13.50 2.97
C LEU A 270 -6.00 -12.16 3.70
N LEU A 271 -4.95 -11.38 3.44
CA LEU A 271 -4.81 -10.05 4.03
C LEU A 271 -5.91 -9.11 3.52
N LEU A 272 -6.19 -9.12 2.23
CA LEU A 272 -7.26 -8.30 1.64
C LEU A 272 -8.61 -8.75 2.17
N SER A 273 -8.92 -10.03 2.19
CA SER A 273 -10.19 -10.53 2.74
C SER A 273 -10.37 -10.21 4.23
N PHE A 274 -9.26 -10.11 5.00
CA PHE A 274 -9.31 -9.70 6.40
C PHE A 274 -9.68 -8.22 6.56
N THR A 275 -9.20 -7.35 5.69
CA THR A 275 -9.57 -5.92 5.71
C THR A 275 -11.00 -5.67 5.25
N ALA A 276 -11.61 -6.65 4.55
CA ALA A 276 -12.96 -6.60 3.99
C ALA A 276 -14.06 -7.15 4.91
N VAL A 277 -13.73 -7.78 6.04
CA VAL A 277 -14.73 -8.36 6.95
C VAL A 277 -15.51 -7.26 7.67
N LYS A 278 -16.34 -6.58 6.91
CA LYS A 278 -17.34 -5.58 7.34
C LYS A 278 -18.66 -6.26 7.66
N HIS A 279 -18.99 -7.32 8.01
CA HIS A 279 -20.34 -7.91 8.29
C HIS A 279 -20.49 -9.41 8.02
N ARG A 280 -19.52 -10.23 8.40
CA ARG A 280 -19.91 -11.64 8.63
C ARG A 280 -19.29 -12.07 9.95
N HIS A 281 -20.14 -12.23 10.94
CA HIS A 281 -19.83 -13.02 12.13
C HIS A 281 -19.21 -14.34 11.69
N CYS A 282 -17.92 -14.43 11.72
CA CYS A 282 -17.25 -15.69 11.61
C CYS A 282 -17.35 -16.36 12.98
N VAL A 283 -18.48 -17.00 13.22
CA VAL A 283 -18.60 -18.04 14.23
C VAL A 283 -17.81 -19.22 13.68
N CYS A 284 -16.50 -19.18 13.76
CA CYS A 284 -15.68 -20.35 13.73
C CYS A 284 -15.70 -20.92 15.15
N SER A 285 -16.69 -21.72 15.45
CA SER A 285 -16.63 -22.74 16.49
C SER A 285 -15.53 -23.73 16.10
N CYS A 286 -14.29 -23.42 16.42
CA CYS A 286 -13.26 -24.44 16.51
C CYS A 286 -13.53 -25.23 17.79
N ASN A 287 -14.33 -26.28 17.69
CA ASN A 287 -14.29 -27.37 18.62
C ASN A 287 -12.91 -28.04 18.53
N ARG A 288 -12.24 -28.04 19.70
CA ARG A 288 -11.19 -28.92 20.23
C ARG A 288 -10.12 -29.48 19.29
#